data_21364a929fd75f2a763b6daf59183512
#
_entry.id   21364a929fd75f2a763b6daf59183512
#
_cell.length_a   1.000
_cell.length_b   1.000
_cell.length_c   1.000
_cell.angle_alpha   90.00
_cell.angle_beta   90.00
_cell.angle_gamma   90.00
#
_symmetry.space_group_name_H-M   'P 1'
#
loop_
_entity.id
_entity.type
_entity.pdbx_description
1 polymer ?
#
loop_
_entity_poly.entity_id
_entity_poly.type
_entity_poly.pdbx_seq_one_letter_code
_entity_poly.pdbx_strand_id
1 'polypeptide(L)'
;ERYHPATDELKARLKYELDTIKTMGYVDYFLIVWDFIKFARDHDIMVGPGRGSAAGSIVSYTLGITQLDPMRYQLLFERFLNPERVTMPDIDVDFCFERRPEVIDYVTRKYGKDRVVQIVTFGTLAARGVIRDVGRVLDMPYAQVDSIAKMIPNELNITIDKALQMNHELRELYQGNEEVAHLIDMSRRLEGLPRHTSMHAAGVVIGSRPLVEFVPLSRGSDGTIVTQFTMTTLEELGLLKMDFLGLRTLTVIQNATKLAERYSNKKIDLLHIDYNDPKVLGMIGASKTVGVFQLESAGMKNFMKELKPQSLEDIIAGISLYRPGPMDFIPQYIKGKNNPESVTYDTPLLKPILEPTYGCIVYQEQVMQIVQALAGYSLGRADLVRRAMSKKKASVMEKELSLIHISEPTRHSLIS
;
A
#
# COMPACT_ATOMS: atom_id res chain seq x y z
N GLU A 1 23.59 -16.16 -7.37
CA GLU A 1 23.32 -16.99 -6.16
C GLU A 1 21.84 -17.36 -6.01
N ARG A 2 20.89 -16.44 -6.22
CA ARG A 2 19.44 -16.71 -6.05
C ARG A 2 18.81 -17.55 -7.16
N TYR A 3 19.38 -17.52 -8.35
CA TYR A 3 18.93 -18.30 -9.50
C TYR A 3 20.07 -19.16 -10.03
N HIS A 4 19.94 -20.49 -9.92
CA HIS A 4 20.89 -21.43 -10.47
C HIS A 4 20.18 -22.63 -11.12
N PRO A 5 20.34 -22.82 -12.44
CA PRO A 5 20.99 -21.93 -13.41
C PRO A 5 20.11 -20.72 -13.75
N ALA A 6 20.73 -19.59 -14.11
CA ALA A 6 20.00 -18.44 -14.63
C ALA A 6 19.61 -18.68 -16.09
N THR A 7 18.31 -18.70 -16.37
CA THR A 7 17.75 -18.83 -17.73
C THR A 7 17.99 -17.55 -18.55
N ASP A 8 17.87 -17.63 -19.85
CA ASP A 8 18.00 -16.45 -20.73
C ASP A 8 16.86 -15.45 -20.53
N GLU A 9 15.67 -15.92 -20.17
CA GLU A 9 14.55 -15.08 -19.77
C GLU A 9 14.87 -14.23 -18.52
N LEU A 10 15.45 -14.87 -17.49
CA LEU A 10 15.90 -14.18 -16.27
C LEU A 10 16.97 -13.13 -16.56
N LYS A 11 17.92 -13.44 -17.43
CA LYS A 11 18.98 -12.52 -17.84
C LYS A 11 18.41 -11.33 -18.62
N ALA A 12 17.48 -11.60 -19.54
CA ALA A 12 16.80 -10.55 -20.31
C ALA A 12 15.99 -9.62 -19.41
N ARG A 13 15.22 -10.17 -18.46
CA ARG A 13 14.45 -9.41 -17.49
C ARG A 13 15.38 -8.57 -16.58
N LEU A 14 16.43 -9.15 -16.06
CA LEU A 14 17.41 -8.44 -15.23
C LEU A 14 18.06 -7.28 -15.99
N LYS A 15 18.47 -7.53 -17.24
CA LYS A 15 19.05 -6.48 -18.10
C LYS A 15 18.08 -5.33 -18.33
N TYR A 16 16.84 -5.65 -18.67
CA TYR A 16 15.78 -4.66 -18.89
C TYR A 16 15.56 -3.78 -17.67
N GLU A 17 15.45 -4.38 -16.48
CA GLU A 17 15.27 -3.64 -15.23
C GLU A 17 16.47 -2.75 -14.89
N LEU A 18 17.70 -3.28 -15.02
CA LEU A 18 18.93 -2.51 -14.78
C LEU A 18 19.05 -1.32 -15.75
N ASP A 19 18.77 -1.52 -17.04
CA ASP A 19 18.82 -0.47 -18.04
C ASP A 19 17.77 0.62 -17.72
N THR A 20 16.56 0.21 -17.29
CA THR A 20 15.49 1.13 -16.89
C THR A 20 15.88 1.93 -15.64
N ILE A 21 16.35 1.27 -14.59
CA ILE A 21 16.80 1.92 -13.34
C ILE A 21 17.90 2.94 -13.63
N LYS A 22 18.87 2.57 -14.47
CA LYS A 22 19.98 3.44 -14.87
C LYS A 22 19.49 4.65 -15.68
N THR A 23 18.65 4.42 -16.68
CA THR A 23 18.12 5.48 -17.56
C THR A 23 17.27 6.47 -16.79
N MET A 24 16.50 6.00 -15.81
CA MET A 24 15.69 6.84 -14.94
C MET A 24 16.49 7.52 -13.80
N GLY A 25 17.79 7.21 -13.63
CA GLY A 25 18.67 7.86 -12.64
C GLY A 25 18.48 7.36 -11.20
N TYR A 26 17.94 6.16 -10.98
CA TYR A 26 17.62 5.65 -9.65
C TYR A 26 18.63 4.66 -9.05
N VAL A 27 19.82 4.54 -9.63
CA VAL A 27 20.87 3.63 -9.15
C VAL A 27 21.20 3.91 -7.68
N ASP A 28 21.47 5.16 -7.34
CA ASP A 28 21.84 5.55 -5.97
C ASP A 28 20.70 5.29 -4.97
N TYR A 29 19.44 5.46 -5.40
CA TYR A 29 18.29 5.13 -4.58
C TYR A 29 18.28 3.65 -4.18
N PHE A 30 18.47 2.73 -5.14
CA PHE A 30 18.55 1.30 -4.87
C PHE A 30 19.73 0.94 -3.97
N LEU A 31 20.88 1.60 -4.15
CA LEU A 31 22.05 1.36 -3.32
C LEU A 31 21.86 1.83 -1.87
N ILE A 32 21.20 2.97 -1.66
CA ILE A 32 20.86 3.47 -0.33
C ILE A 32 19.88 2.52 0.37
N VAL A 33 18.85 2.06 -0.35
CA VAL A 33 17.87 1.10 0.21
C VAL A 33 18.54 -0.23 0.57
N TRP A 34 19.36 -0.75 -0.33
CA TRP A 34 20.14 -1.96 -0.08
C TRP A 34 21.03 -1.83 1.16
N ASP A 35 21.69 -0.69 1.32
CA ASP A 35 22.64 -0.43 2.38
C ASP A 35 22.00 -0.48 3.77
N PHE A 36 20.90 0.23 4.01
CA PHE A 36 20.26 0.20 5.32
C PHE A 36 19.54 -1.12 5.61
N ILE A 37 19.05 -1.82 4.58
CA ILE A 37 18.51 -3.18 4.74
C ILE A 37 19.62 -4.16 5.12
N LYS A 38 20.78 -4.06 4.46
CA LYS A 38 21.94 -4.86 4.79
C LYS A 38 22.40 -4.59 6.22
N PHE A 39 22.51 -3.32 6.63
CA PHE A 39 22.82 -2.96 8.02
C PHE A 39 21.85 -3.63 9.01
N ALA A 40 20.56 -3.55 8.76
CA ALA A 40 19.56 -4.14 9.65
C ALA A 40 19.75 -5.65 9.79
N ARG A 41 19.98 -6.37 8.70
CA ARG A 41 20.21 -7.84 8.71
C ARG A 41 21.51 -8.22 9.39
N ASP A 42 22.60 -7.50 9.12
CA ASP A 42 23.90 -7.75 9.73
C ASP A 42 23.88 -7.53 11.27
N HIS A 43 22.89 -6.75 11.76
CA HIS A 43 22.70 -6.48 13.19
C HIS A 43 21.50 -7.24 13.80
N ASP A 44 21.02 -8.29 13.14
CA ASP A 44 19.88 -9.11 13.61
C ASP A 44 18.61 -8.27 13.89
N ILE A 45 18.38 -7.22 13.10
CA ILE A 45 17.13 -6.48 13.08
C ILE A 45 16.24 -7.08 12.01
N MET A 46 15.10 -7.61 12.41
CA MET A 46 14.20 -8.28 11.47
C MET A 46 13.63 -7.29 10.46
N VAL A 47 13.75 -7.65 9.19
CA VAL A 47 13.24 -6.91 8.03
C VAL A 47 12.15 -7.74 7.36
N GLY A 48 11.06 -7.10 6.97
CA GLY A 48 9.97 -7.75 6.24
C GLY A 48 10.43 -8.29 4.87
N PRO A 49 9.70 -9.28 4.31
CA PRO A 49 10.09 -9.92 3.05
C PRO A 49 9.91 -9.00 1.82
N GLY A 50 9.31 -7.85 2.00
CA GLY A 50 8.98 -6.88 0.96
C GLY A 50 7.49 -6.55 0.95
N ARG A 51 7.16 -5.39 0.41
CA ARG A 51 5.79 -4.92 0.27
C ARG A 51 5.62 -4.01 -0.94
N GLY A 52 4.37 -3.72 -1.29
CA GLY A 52 4.06 -2.78 -2.36
C GLY A 52 4.54 -3.26 -3.74
N SER A 53 4.86 -2.31 -4.59
CA SER A 53 5.24 -2.57 -5.96
C SER A 53 6.70 -3.00 -6.14
N ALA A 54 7.57 -2.68 -5.17
CA ALA A 54 8.99 -3.02 -5.22
C ALA A 54 9.26 -4.53 -5.30
N ALA A 55 8.32 -5.36 -4.81
CA ALA A 55 8.36 -6.82 -4.95
C ALA A 55 8.31 -7.30 -6.42
N GLY A 56 7.88 -6.46 -7.36
CA GLY A 56 7.86 -6.75 -8.79
C GLY A 56 9.23 -6.65 -9.49
N SER A 57 10.29 -6.24 -8.78
CA SER A 57 11.64 -6.07 -9.34
C SER A 57 12.55 -7.25 -9.04
N ILE A 58 13.11 -7.87 -10.10
CA ILE A 58 14.15 -8.89 -9.96
C ILE A 58 15.47 -8.29 -9.44
N VAL A 59 15.74 -7.01 -9.70
CA VAL A 59 16.88 -6.29 -9.13
C VAL A 59 16.72 -6.16 -7.62
N SER A 60 15.54 -5.74 -7.13
CA SER A 60 15.25 -5.69 -5.70
C SER A 60 15.40 -7.06 -5.03
N TYR A 61 14.95 -8.12 -5.69
CA TYR A 61 15.07 -9.48 -5.19
C TYR A 61 16.53 -9.95 -5.16
N THR A 62 17.28 -9.76 -6.23
CA THR A 62 18.69 -10.23 -6.32
C THR A 62 19.63 -9.45 -5.41
N LEU A 63 19.38 -8.16 -5.17
CA LEU A 63 20.08 -7.35 -4.17
C LEU A 63 19.67 -7.71 -2.72
N GLY A 64 18.60 -8.48 -2.54
CA GLY A 64 18.09 -8.80 -1.22
C GLY A 64 17.27 -7.67 -0.58
N ILE A 65 16.87 -6.66 -1.33
CA ILE A 65 15.92 -5.64 -0.86
C ILE A 65 14.60 -6.32 -0.54
N THR A 66 14.11 -7.20 -1.43
CA THR A 66 12.94 -8.05 -1.20
C THR A 66 13.33 -9.52 -1.11
N GLN A 67 12.44 -10.34 -0.52
CA GLN A 67 12.60 -11.79 -0.40
C GLN A 67 11.55 -12.55 -1.22
N LEU A 68 10.73 -11.84 -1.98
CA LEU A 68 9.71 -12.42 -2.85
C LEU A 68 10.25 -12.51 -4.27
N ASP A 69 10.23 -13.72 -4.83
CA ASP A 69 10.64 -13.96 -6.21
C ASP A 69 9.58 -13.43 -7.20
N PRO A 70 9.85 -12.34 -7.94
CA PRO A 70 8.88 -11.76 -8.85
C PRO A 70 8.54 -12.68 -10.03
N MET A 71 9.44 -13.58 -10.40
CA MET A 71 9.20 -14.53 -11.51
C MET A 71 8.22 -15.63 -11.08
N ARG A 72 8.38 -16.16 -9.87
CA ARG A 72 7.48 -17.17 -9.32
C ARG A 72 6.03 -16.68 -9.23
N TYR A 73 5.83 -15.43 -8.85
CA TYR A 73 4.50 -14.83 -8.67
C TYR A 73 4.05 -13.99 -9.86
N GLN A 74 4.77 -14.01 -10.98
CA GLN A 74 4.46 -13.26 -12.20
C GLN A 74 4.21 -11.76 -11.95
N LEU A 75 5.02 -11.16 -11.05
CA LEU A 75 4.91 -9.75 -10.71
C LEU A 75 5.51 -8.88 -11.81
N LEU A 76 4.87 -7.74 -12.07
CA LEU A 76 5.22 -6.83 -13.15
C LEU A 76 6.10 -5.69 -12.65
N PHE A 77 7.25 -5.51 -13.28
CA PHE A 77 8.20 -4.43 -12.97
C PHE A 77 7.63 -3.04 -13.28
N GLU A 78 6.85 -2.92 -14.34
CA GLU A 78 6.24 -1.66 -14.79
C GLU A 78 5.22 -1.10 -13.78
N ARG A 79 4.70 -1.94 -12.90
CA ARG A 79 3.90 -1.50 -11.75
C ARG A 79 4.74 -0.71 -10.74
N PHE A 80 6.00 -1.08 -10.57
CA PHE A 80 6.95 -0.45 -9.67
C PHE A 80 7.65 0.74 -10.35
N LEU A 81 8.36 0.49 -11.45
CA LEU A 81 9.10 1.48 -12.20
C LEU A 81 8.67 1.46 -13.65
N ASN A 82 8.11 2.57 -14.12
CA ASN A 82 7.50 2.67 -15.44
C ASN A 82 8.17 3.79 -16.25
N PRO A 83 8.90 3.47 -17.34
CA PRO A 83 9.55 4.46 -18.20
C PRO A 83 8.58 5.48 -18.83
N GLU A 84 7.32 5.07 -19.05
CA GLU A 84 6.27 5.94 -19.60
C GLU A 84 5.69 6.90 -18.55
N ARG A 85 6.16 6.82 -17.32
CA ARG A 85 5.75 7.65 -16.21
C ARG A 85 6.94 8.12 -15.39
N VAL A 86 7.23 9.40 -15.43
CA VAL A 86 8.26 10.01 -14.57
C VAL A 86 7.72 10.17 -13.15
N THR A 87 7.92 9.15 -12.31
CA THR A 87 7.62 9.21 -10.87
C THR A 87 8.76 8.54 -10.12
N MET A 88 9.09 9.09 -8.94
CA MET A 88 10.09 8.46 -8.09
C MET A 88 9.65 7.06 -7.64
N PRO A 89 10.57 6.09 -7.58
CA PRO A 89 10.30 4.79 -6.98
C PRO A 89 10.01 4.95 -5.49
N ASP A 90 9.13 4.10 -4.98
CA ASP A 90 8.77 4.06 -3.56
C ASP A 90 8.99 2.65 -3.04
N ILE A 91 10.08 2.46 -2.30
CA ILE A 91 10.44 1.19 -1.66
C ILE A 91 10.16 1.31 -0.17
N ASP A 92 8.97 0.89 0.22
CA ASP A 92 8.59 0.76 1.62
C ASP A 92 9.30 -0.43 2.26
N VAL A 93 9.91 -0.24 3.44
CA VAL A 93 10.58 -1.31 4.17
C VAL A 93 10.01 -1.43 5.58
N ASP A 94 9.53 -2.64 5.90
CA ASP A 94 9.07 -2.98 7.24
C ASP A 94 10.24 -3.46 8.11
N PHE A 95 10.43 -2.83 9.27
CA PHE A 95 11.42 -3.23 10.29
C PHE A 95 10.74 -3.69 11.57
N CYS A 96 11.45 -4.48 12.35
CA CYS A 96 11.09 -4.72 13.75
C CYS A 96 10.78 -3.39 14.44
N PHE A 97 9.57 -3.27 15.01
CA PHE A 97 9.07 -2.02 15.58
C PHE A 97 9.98 -1.45 16.67
N GLU A 98 10.51 -2.31 17.54
CA GLU A 98 11.35 -1.91 18.67
C GLU A 98 12.73 -1.43 18.25
N ARG A 99 13.29 -2.03 17.19
CA ARG A 99 14.66 -1.75 16.75
C ARG A 99 14.78 -0.87 15.51
N ARG A 100 13.65 -0.45 14.92
CA ARG A 100 13.62 0.51 13.80
C ARG A 100 14.46 1.78 14.06
N PRO A 101 14.44 2.39 15.26
CA PRO A 101 15.24 3.59 15.54
C PRO A 101 16.74 3.39 15.29
N GLU A 102 17.28 2.19 15.52
CA GLU A 102 18.69 1.88 15.28
C GLU A 102 19.07 2.02 13.80
N VAL A 103 18.15 1.66 12.89
CA VAL A 103 18.36 1.79 11.45
C VAL A 103 18.33 3.25 11.03
N ILE A 104 17.40 4.06 11.57
CA ILE A 104 17.34 5.51 11.34
C ILE A 104 18.60 6.19 11.84
N ASP A 105 19.08 5.81 13.02
CA ASP A 105 20.34 6.32 13.59
C ASP A 105 21.56 5.96 12.74
N TYR A 106 21.60 4.76 12.18
CA TYR A 106 22.64 4.34 11.23
C TYR A 106 22.66 5.24 10.00
N VAL A 107 21.49 5.43 9.36
CA VAL A 107 21.34 6.27 8.17
C VAL A 107 21.76 7.70 8.49
N THR A 108 21.32 8.25 9.63
CA THR A 108 21.66 9.59 10.08
C THR A 108 23.16 9.76 10.32
N ARG A 109 23.82 8.75 10.90
CA ARG A 109 25.28 8.79 11.11
C ARG A 109 26.06 8.64 9.80
N LYS A 110 25.58 7.78 8.89
CA LYS A 110 26.27 7.50 7.64
C LYS A 110 26.18 8.64 6.63
N TYR A 111 25.00 9.18 6.45
CA TYR A 111 24.73 10.20 5.42
C TYR A 111 24.86 11.64 5.93
N GLY A 112 24.88 11.84 7.25
CA GLY A 112 25.05 13.15 7.91
C GLY A 112 23.77 13.65 8.58
N LYS A 113 23.91 14.20 9.78
CA LYS A 113 22.78 14.76 10.57
C LYS A 113 22.12 15.98 9.93
N ASP A 114 22.84 16.67 9.07
CA ASP A 114 22.40 17.84 8.31
C ASP A 114 21.68 17.44 6.99
N ARG A 115 21.83 16.18 6.57
CA ARG A 115 21.29 15.64 5.31
C ARG A 115 20.16 14.63 5.51
N VAL A 116 19.93 14.17 6.72
CA VAL A 116 18.90 13.18 7.06
C VAL A 116 17.93 13.80 8.06
N VAL A 117 16.70 14.06 7.62
CA VAL A 117 15.71 14.76 8.43
C VAL A 117 14.35 14.05 8.29
N GLN A 118 13.60 14.03 9.38
CA GLN A 118 12.25 13.46 9.39
C GLN A 118 11.24 14.41 8.72
N ILE A 119 10.21 13.83 8.12
CA ILE A 119 9.17 14.57 7.41
C ILE A 119 8.11 15.06 8.40
N VAL A 120 7.64 16.31 8.22
CA VAL A 120 6.49 16.84 8.95
C VAL A 120 5.17 16.29 8.38
N THR A 121 4.19 16.14 9.23
CA THR A 121 2.79 15.98 8.84
C THR A 121 1.94 17.06 9.51
N PHE A 122 0.89 17.48 8.83
CA PHE A 122 -0.08 18.42 9.37
C PHE A 122 -1.38 17.69 9.70
N GLY A 123 -1.74 17.69 10.97
CA GLY A 123 -3.07 17.29 11.38
C GLY A 123 -4.06 18.39 11.03
N THR A 124 -5.13 18.04 10.30
CA THR A 124 -6.20 18.97 9.92
C THR A 124 -7.40 18.85 10.83
N LEU A 125 -8.21 19.90 10.85
CA LEU A 125 -9.49 19.92 11.53
C LEU A 125 -10.49 19.06 10.73
N ALA A 126 -10.66 17.79 11.12
CA ALA A 126 -11.63 16.90 10.52
C ALA A 126 -13.04 17.16 11.07
N ALA A 127 -14.10 16.81 10.33
CA ALA A 127 -15.51 17.13 10.59
C ALA A 127 -15.93 16.96 12.07
N ARG A 128 -15.69 15.78 12.67
CA ARG A 128 -16.05 15.54 14.09
C ARG A 128 -15.22 16.37 15.07
N GLY A 129 -13.94 16.56 14.74
CA GLY A 129 -12.99 17.30 15.58
C GLY A 129 -13.29 18.79 15.59
N VAL A 130 -13.53 19.37 14.41
CA VAL A 130 -13.79 20.80 14.27
C VAL A 130 -15.08 21.21 14.97
N ILE A 131 -16.14 20.40 14.90
CA ILE A 131 -17.40 20.66 15.62
C ILE A 131 -17.15 20.76 17.13
N ARG A 132 -16.37 19.84 17.71
CA ARG A 132 -16.04 19.89 19.14
C ARG A 132 -15.15 21.09 19.50
N ASP A 133 -14.20 21.44 18.65
CA ASP A 133 -13.32 22.58 18.89
C ASP A 133 -14.08 23.90 18.79
N VAL A 134 -14.94 24.07 17.78
CA VAL A 134 -15.78 25.26 17.61
C VAL A 134 -16.82 25.36 18.74
N GLY A 135 -17.48 24.26 19.09
CA GLY A 135 -18.46 24.24 20.20
C GLY A 135 -17.83 24.67 21.53
N ARG A 136 -16.59 24.24 21.80
CA ARG A 136 -15.83 24.69 22.98
C ARG A 136 -15.52 26.19 22.94
N VAL A 137 -15.16 26.74 21.77
CA VAL A 137 -14.88 28.18 21.60
C VAL A 137 -16.14 29.02 21.72
N LEU A 138 -17.30 28.48 21.28
CA LEU A 138 -18.61 29.11 21.42
C LEU A 138 -19.22 28.91 22.82
N ASP A 139 -18.48 28.32 23.76
CA ASP A 139 -18.91 28.01 25.14
C ASP A 139 -20.20 27.17 25.23
N MET A 140 -20.41 26.30 24.22
CA MET A 140 -21.57 25.40 24.19
C MET A 140 -21.35 24.21 25.13
N PRO A 141 -22.45 23.64 25.73
CA PRO A 141 -22.35 22.47 26.59
C PRO A 141 -21.75 21.28 25.83
N TYR A 142 -20.70 20.67 26.42
CA TYR A 142 -19.98 19.56 25.80
C TYR A 142 -20.89 18.40 25.35
N ALA A 143 -21.88 18.04 26.18
CA ALA A 143 -22.81 16.95 25.88
C ALA A 143 -23.63 17.21 24.61
N GLN A 144 -24.06 18.46 24.39
CA GLN A 144 -24.79 18.88 23.21
C GLN A 144 -23.88 18.81 21.97
N VAL A 145 -22.69 19.41 22.05
CA VAL A 145 -21.71 19.42 20.94
C VAL A 145 -21.26 17.99 20.58
N ASP A 146 -21.02 17.13 21.57
CA ASP A 146 -20.59 15.75 21.34
C ASP A 146 -21.70 14.90 20.69
N SER A 147 -22.98 15.15 21.04
CA SER A 147 -24.10 14.49 20.38
C SER A 147 -24.17 14.86 18.89
N ILE A 148 -24.00 16.14 18.55
CA ILE A 148 -23.96 16.62 17.17
C ILE A 148 -22.77 16.02 16.42
N ALA A 149 -21.59 16.03 17.03
CA ALA A 149 -20.38 15.44 16.42
C ALA A 149 -20.52 13.93 16.16
N LYS A 150 -21.26 13.20 16.99
CA LYS A 150 -21.56 11.78 16.80
C LYS A 150 -22.52 11.48 15.66
N MET A 151 -23.34 12.45 15.24
CA MET A 151 -24.21 12.32 14.08
C MET A 151 -23.45 12.32 12.75
N ILE A 152 -22.20 12.79 12.72
CA ILE A 152 -21.34 12.67 11.55
C ILE A 152 -21.06 11.19 11.27
N PRO A 153 -21.39 10.66 10.07
CA PRO A 153 -21.16 9.25 9.71
C PRO A 153 -19.68 8.85 9.85
N ASN A 154 -19.43 7.55 10.10
CA ASN A 154 -18.09 7.03 10.26
C ASN A 154 -17.51 6.59 8.91
N GLU A 155 -17.34 7.54 7.99
CA GLU A 155 -16.74 7.33 6.68
C GLU A 155 -15.37 7.99 6.58
N LEU A 156 -14.50 7.40 5.78
CA LEU A 156 -13.19 7.97 5.51
C LEU A 156 -13.33 9.27 4.72
N ASN A 157 -12.65 10.33 5.16
CA ASN A 157 -12.68 11.66 4.55
C ASN A 157 -14.10 12.28 4.45
N ILE A 158 -14.97 11.96 5.41
CA ILE A 158 -16.28 12.59 5.52
C ILE A 158 -16.13 14.10 5.78
N THR A 159 -16.85 14.91 5.03
CA THR A 159 -16.96 16.35 5.27
C THR A 159 -18.29 16.67 5.95
N ILE A 160 -18.39 17.84 6.58
CA ILE A 160 -19.62 18.32 7.20
C ILE A 160 -20.73 18.41 6.16
N ASP A 161 -20.45 18.94 4.97
CA ASP A 161 -21.43 19.03 3.87
C ASP A 161 -21.96 17.66 3.45
N LYS A 162 -21.08 16.69 3.30
CA LYS A 162 -21.46 15.32 2.97
C LYS A 162 -22.27 14.68 4.10
N ALA A 163 -21.89 14.94 5.35
CA ALA A 163 -22.66 14.45 6.50
C ALA A 163 -24.06 15.03 6.57
N LEU A 164 -24.24 16.32 6.27
CA LEU A 164 -25.56 16.96 6.18
C LEU A 164 -26.43 16.36 5.06
N GLN A 165 -25.82 15.88 3.96
CA GLN A 165 -26.56 15.20 2.89
C GLN A 165 -26.99 13.78 3.31
N MET A 166 -26.16 13.07 4.06
CA MET A 166 -26.38 11.67 4.42
C MET A 166 -27.23 11.47 5.66
N ASN A 167 -27.10 12.36 6.67
CA ASN A 167 -27.82 12.25 7.94
C ASN A 167 -28.96 13.24 8.01
N HIS A 168 -30.20 12.71 7.98
CA HIS A 168 -31.44 13.50 8.00
C HIS A 168 -31.61 14.24 9.35
N GLU A 169 -31.33 13.59 10.47
CA GLU A 169 -31.46 14.17 11.80
C GLU A 169 -30.49 15.35 12.00
N LEU A 170 -29.24 15.22 11.54
CA LEU A 170 -28.28 16.33 11.57
C LEU A 170 -28.76 17.51 10.71
N ARG A 171 -29.36 17.23 9.56
CA ARG A 171 -29.92 18.26 8.66
C ARG A 171 -31.10 18.99 9.29
N GLU A 172 -32.00 18.25 9.93
CA GLU A 172 -33.15 18.85 10.63
C GLU A 172 -32.69 19.75 11.79
N LEU A 173 -31.74 19.29 12.59
CA LEU A 173 -31.13 20.10 13.65
C LEU A 173 -30.49 21.38 13.11
N TYR A 174 -29.74 21.26 12.00
CA TYR A 174 -29.11 22.40 11.34
C TYR A 174 -30.16 23.42 10.84
N GLN A 175 -31.31 22.98 10.31
CA GLN A 175 -32.34 23.84 9.78
C GLN A 175 -33.27 24.41 10.87
N GLY A 176 -33.46 23.70 11.97
CA GLY A 176 -34.42 24.02 13.01
C GLY A 176 -33.87 24.71 14.25
N ASN A 177 -32.54 24.83 14.38
CA ASN A 177 -31.91 25.40 15.56
C ASN A 177 -30.77 26.35 15.17
N GLU A 178 -30.93 27.63 15.45
CA GLU A 178 -29.98 28.69 15.08
C GLU A 178 -28.62 28.51 15.73
N GLU A 179 -28.56 28.03 16.97
CA GLU A 179 -27.30 27.79 17.67
C GLU A 179 -26.50 26.65 17.01
N VAL A 180 -27.20 25.57 16.62
CA VAL A 180 -26.61 24.45 15.88
C VAL A 180 -26.20 24.89 14.47
N ALA A 181 -26.99 25.69 13.81
CA ALA A 181 -26.64 26.25 12.50
C ALA A 181 -25.34 27.07 12.57
N HIS A 182 -25.27 27.96 13.58
CA HIS A 182 -24.05 28.75 13.79
C HIS A 182 -22.81 27.87 14.07
N LEU A 183 -22.94 26.84 14.93
CA LEU A 183 -21.89 25.88 15.19
C LEU A 183 -21.40 25.19 13.91
N ILE A 184 -22.33 24.69 13.10
CA ILE A 184 -22.03 23.98 11.87
C ILE A 184 -21.39 24.90 10.82
N ASP A 185 -21.92 26.13 10.64
CA ASP A 185 -21.38 27.07 9.66
C ASP A 185 -19.97 27.54 10.02
N MET A 186 -19.68 27.80 11.30
CA MET A 186 -18.32 28.10 11.73
C MET A 186 -17.41 26.89 11.55
N SER A 187 -17.89 25.69 11.86
CA SER A 187 -17.14 24.45 11.67
C SER A 187 -16.79 24.21 10.20
N ARG A 188 -17.70 24.47 9.26
CA ARG A 188 -17.47 24.34 7.81
C ARG A 188 -16.36 25.26 7.31
N ARG A 189 -16.24 26.48 7.87
CA ARG A 189 -15.19 27.44 7.50
C ARG A 189 -13.80 27.00 7.97
N LEU A 190 -13.72 26.24 9.06
CA LEU A 190 -12.48 25.79 9.66
C LEU A 190 -12.12 24.36 9.26
N GLU A 191 -13.08 23.58 8.72
CA GLU A 191 -12.84 22.20 8.29
C GLU A 191 -11.71 22.14 7.26
N GLY A 192 -10.78 21.18 7.45
CA GLY A 192 -9.63 20.99 6.58
C GLY A 192 -8.44 21.90 6.83
N LEU A 193 -8.57 22.96 7.63
CA LEU A 193 -7.43 23.81 7.98
C LEU A 193 -6.42 23.06 8.86
N PRO A 194 -5.11 23.34 8.71
CA PRO A 194 -4.09 22.77 9.58
C PRO A 194 -4.32 23.18 11.06
N ARG A 195 -4.23 22.21 11.96
CA ARG A 195 -4.42 22.40 13.40
C ARG A 195 -3.11 22.29 14.18
N HIS A 196 -2.35 21.27 13.89
CA HIS A 196 -1.08 20.99 14.56
C HIS A 196 -0.12 20.31 13.62
N THR A 197 1.16 20.41 13.92
CA THR A 197 2.23 19.67 13.26
C THR A 197 2.53 18.40 14.04
N SER A 198 2.82 17.33 13.32
CA SER A 198 3.30 16.06 13.85
C SER A 198 4.47 15.59 12.99
N MET A 199 5.16 14.58 13.45
CA MET A 199 6.21 13.91 12.72
C MET A 199 5.62 12.75 11.93
N HIS A 200 6.04 12.58 10.67
CA HIS A 200 5.65 11.42 9.87
C HIS A 200 6.11 10.13 10.55
N ALA A 201 5.22 9.14 10.62
CA ALA A 201 5.49 7.91 11.36
C ALA A 201 6.67 7.08 10.82
N ALA A 202 6.99 7.23 9.52
CA ALA A 202 7.97 6.39 8.82
C ALA A 202 8.93 7.18 7.93
N GLY A 203 8.51 8.33 7.38
CA GLY A 203 9.21 9.04 6.31
C GLY A 203 10.41 9.82 6.80
N VAL A 204 11.54 9.58 6.14
CA VAL A 204 12.80 10.30 6.31
C VAL A 204 13.27 10.78 4.96
N VAL A 205 13.77 12.01 4.89
CA VAL A 205 14.38 12.56 3.66
C VAL A 205 15.89 12.50 3.77
N ILE A 206 16.53 12.08 2.68
CA ILE A 206 17.98 12.07 2.53
C ILE A 206 18.36 13.03 1.39
N GLY A 207 19.14 14.07 1.71
CA GLY A 207 19.66 15.04 0.74
C GLY A 207 21.08 14.75 0.31
N SER A 208 21.41 15.08 -0.93
CA SER A 208 22.79 15.04 -1.44
C SER A 208 23.68 16.13 -0.81
N ARG A 209 23.07 17.21 -0.31
CA ARG A 209 23.67 18.34 0.41
C ARG A 209 22.86 18.63 1.68
N PRO A 210 23.32 19.52 2.58
CA PRO A 210 22.55 19.90 3.75
C PRO A 210 21.12 20.31 3.40
N LEU A 211 20.12 19.74 4.10
CA LEU A 211 18.72 19.92 3.76
C LEU A 211 18.23 21.36 3.89
N VAL A 212 18.90 22.19 4.70
CA VAL A 212 18.61 23.63 4.80
C VAL A 212 18.80 24.38 3.48
N GLU A 213 19.57 23.82 2.54
CA GLU A 213 19.76 24.39 1.20
C GLU A 213 18.56 24.13 0.27
N PHE A 214 17.72 23.16 0.60
CA PHE A 214 16.58 22.74 -0.22
C PHE A 214 15.26 23.19 0.39
N VAL A 215 15.12 23.06 1.72
CA VAL A 215 13.83 23.24 2.41
C VAL A 215 14.05 23.87 3.80
N PRO A 216 13.10 24.70 4.27
CA PRO A 216 13.13 25.19 5.64
C PRO A 216 12.92 24.03 6.62
N LEU A 217 13.64 24.09 7.73
CA LEU A 217 13.55 23.10 8.81
C LEU A 217 12.95 23.74 10.06
N SER A 218 12.34 22.91 10.92
CA SER A 218 11.85 23.32 12.23
C SER A 218 12.20 22.29 13.29
N ARG A 219 11.96 22.62 14.55
CA ARG A 219 12.10 21.69 15.67
C ARG A 219 10.72 21.18 16.09
N GLY A 220 10.59 19.87 16.18
CA GLY A 220 9.45 19.22 16.82
C GLY A 220 9.39 19.49 18.33
N SER A 221 8.30 19.13 18.97
CA SER A 221 8.11 19.30 20.41
C SER A 221 9.11 18.53 21.26
N ASP A 222 9.68 17.47 20.73
CA ASP A 222 10.71 16.62 21.35
C ASP A 222 12.15 17.06 21.02
N GLY A 223 12.31 18.20 20.30
CA GLY A 223 13.60 18.73 19.85
C GLY A 223 14.14 18.12 18.54
N THR A 224 13.47 17.15 17.96
CA THR A 224 13.84 16.54 16.69
C THR A 224 13.71 17.54 15.54
N ILE A 225 14.68 17.54 14.63
CA ILE A 225 14.61 18.36 13.41
C ILE A 225 13.68 17.70 12.42
N VAL A 226 12.74 18.49 11.88
CA VAL A 226 11.77 18.07 10.87
C VAL A 226 11.72 19.08 9.73
N THR A 227 11.31 18.61 8.54
CA THR A 227 11.04 19.52 7.41
C THR A 227 9.81 20.39 7.72
N GLN A 228 9.69 21.56 7.11
CA GLN A 228 8.46 22.36 7.17
C GLN A 228 7.52 22.06 6.00
N PHE A 229 7.98 21.32 5.00
CA PHE A 229 7.16 20.88 3.86
C PHE A 229 6.71 19.45 4.03
N THR A 230 5.50 19.16 3.51
CA THR A 230 4.91 17.82 3.48
C THR A 230 5.61 16.92 2.47
N MET A 231 5.38 15.63 2.59
CA MET A 231 5.92 14.60 1.70
C MET A 231 5.74 14.92 0.21
N THR A 232 4.54 15.33 -0.20
CA THR A 232 4.23 15.64 -1.61
C THR A 232 5.11 16.77 -2.15
N THR A 233 5.25 17.85 -1.37
CA THR A 233 6.11 18.99 -1.76
C THR A 233 7.59 18.59 -1.83
N LEU A 234 8.05 17.72 -0.93
CA LEU A 234 9.43 17.22 -0.95
C LEU A 234 9.71 16.36 -2.19
N GLU A 235 8.76 15.53 -2.61
CA GLU A 235 8.83 14.76 -3.85
C GLU A 235 8.87 15.66 -5.09
N GLU A 236 8.06 16.73 -5.13
CA GLU A 236 8.06 17.73 -6.21
C GLU A 236 9.40 18.47 -6.31
N LEU A 237 10.09 18.65 -5.19
CA LEU A 237 11.45 19.23 -5.13
C LEU A 237 12.55 18.23 -5.51
N GLY A 238 12.21 16.98 -5.80
CA GLY A 238 13.16 15.94 -6.19
C GLY A 238 13.96 15.35 -5.01
N LEU A 239 13.52 15.55 -3.78
CA LEU A 239 14.18 14.98 -2.60
C LEU A 239 13.79 13.51 -2.41
N LEU A 240 14.77 12.66 -2.09
CA LEU A 240 14.56 11.23 -1.87
C LEU A 240 13.89 10.98 -0.52
N LYS A 241 12.67 10.46 -0.58
CA LYS A 241 11.96 9.94 0.60
C LYS A 241 12.31 8.46 0.81
N MET A 242 12.53 8.09 2.05
CA MET A 242 12.72 6.72 2.49
C MET A 242 11.72 6.39 3.59
N ASP A 243 10.94 5.31 3.44
CA ASP A 243 9.96 4.90 4.43
C ASP A 243 10.47 3.74 5.29
N PHE A 244 10.76 4.08 6.55
CA PHE A 244 11.15 3.11 7.59
C PHE A 244 9.91 2.73 8.39
N LEU A 245 9.18 1.71 7.96
CA LEU A 245 7.95 1.30 8.63
C LEU A 245 8.27 0.40 9.85
N GLY A 246 7.59 0.63 10.96
CA GLY A 246 7.70 -0.21 12.14
C GLY A 246 6.54 -1.20 12.21
N LEU A 247 6.81 -2.50 12.05
CA LEU A 247 5.79 -3.54 12.08
C LEU A 247 5.93 -4.40 13.35
N ARG A 248 4.96 -4.30 14.26
CA ARG A 248 4.95 -5.07 15.52
C ARG A 248 4.94 -6.59 15.28
N THR A 249 4.29 -7.04 14.22
CA THR A 249 4.26 -8.46 13.86
C THR A 249 5.66 -9.01 13.59
N LEU A 250 6.56 -8.24 13.00
CA LEU A 250 7.96 -8.66 12.82
C LEU A 250 8.67 -8.86 14.17
N THR A 251 8.43 -7.97 15.15
CA THR A 251 8.94 -8.13 16.52
C THR A 251 8.42 -9.42 17.17
N VAL A 252 7.12 -9.69 17.01
CA VAL A 252 6.50 -10.93 17.53
C VAL A 252 7.11 -12.17 16.89
N ILE A 253 7.25 -12.17 15.56
CA ILE A 253 7.86 -13.28 14.81
C ILE A 253 9.30 -13.49 15.25
N GLN A 254 10.11 -12.44 15.34
CA GLN A 254 11.51 -12.52 15.75
C GLN A 254 11.64 -13.11 17.17
N ASN A 255 10.84 -12.62 18.12
CA ASN A 255 10.87 -13.09 19.49
C ASN A 255 10.38 -14.54 19.59
N ALA A 256 9.30 -14.89 18.89
CA ALA A 256 8.78 -16.26 18.84
C ALA A 256 9.80 -17.24 18.24
N THR A 257 10.47 -16.87 17.14
CA THR A 257 11.51 -17.66 16.52
C THR A 257 12.68 -17.91 17.48
N LYS A 258 13.19 -16.85 18.14
CA LYS A 258 14.27 -16.98 19.15
C LYS A 258 13.89 -17.88 20.32
N LEU A 259 12.66 -17.77 20.80
CA LEU A 259 12.14 -18.65 21.86
C LEU A 259 12.05 -20.10 21.38
N ALA A 260 11.46 -20.34 20.21
CA ALA A 260 11.32 -21.67 19.65
C ALA A 260 12.68 -22.34 19.39
N GLU A 261 13.66 -21.62 18.85
CA GLU A 261 15.03 -22.09 18.66
C GLU A 261 15.70 -22.47 19.98
N ARG A 262 15.52 -21.63 21.00
CA ARG A 262 16.06 -21.88 22.36
C ARG A 262 15.50 -23.16 23.01
N TYR A 263 14.19 -23.42 22.81
CA TYR A 263 13.55 -24.61 23.39
C TYR A 263 13.74 -25.86 22.56
N SER A 264 13.77 -25.76 21.23
CA SER A 264 13.91 -26.91 20.34
C SER A 264 15.35 -27.25 20.00
N ASN A 265 16.29 -26.35 20.30
CA ASN A 265 17.70 -26.41 19.88
C ASN A 265 17.87 -26.59 18.35
N LYS A 266 16.91 -26.06 17.58
CA LYS A 266 16.91 -26.09 16.11
C LYS A 266 16.78 -24.67 15.57
N LYS A 267 17.59 -24.33 14.56
CA LYS A 267 17.41 -23.08 13.82
C LYS A 267 16.18 -23.13 12.94
N ILE A 268 15.46 -22.03 12.91
CA ILE A 268 14.25 -21.86 12.09
C ILE A 268 14.54 -20.85 10.98
N ASP A 269 14.53 -21.34 9.74
CA ASP A 269 14.64 -20.49 8.55
C ASP A 269 13.27 -20.12 8.03
N LEU A 270 12.80 -18.89 8.34
CA LEU A 270 11.49 -18.40 7.95
C LEU A 270 11.32 -18.22 6.44
N LEU A 271 12.40 -18.18 5.66
CA LEU A 271 12.32 -18.04 4.21
C LEU A 271 12.06 -19.37 3.51
N HIS A 272 12.39 -20.49 4.16
CA HIS A 272 12.27 -21.84 3.60
C HIS A 272 11.28 -22.74 4.37
N ILE A 273 10.36 -22.15 5.14
CA ILE A 273 9.26 -22.91 5.75
C ILE A 273 8.26 -23.36 4.68
N ASP A 274 7.54 -24.45 4.96
CA ASP A 274 6.42 -24.90 4.13
C ASP A 274 5.19 -24.03 4.38
N TYR A 275 4.88 -23.13 3.45
CA TYR A 275 3.70 -22.29 3.51
C TYR A 275 2.39 -23.03 3.20
N ASN A 276 2.48 -24.26 2.74
CA ASN A 276 1.31 -25.12 2.43
C ASN A 276 1.08 -26.20 3.49
N ASP A 277 1.60 -26.03 4.71
CA ASP A 277 1.32 -26.97 5.81
C ASP A 277 -0.19 -27.11 6.03
N PRO A 278 -0.75 -28.32 5.83
CA PRO A 278 -2.19 -28.55 5.90
C PRO A 278 -2.78 -28.34 7.30
N LYS A 279 -1.97 -28.46 8.37
CA LYS A 279 -2.41 -28.17 9.75
C LYS A 279 -2.62 -26.67 9.93
N VAL A 280 -1.71 -25.84 9.41
CA VAL A 280 -1.83 -24.37 9.46
C VAL A 280 -3.00 -23.90 8.60
N LEU A 281 -3.11 -24.38 7.36
CA LEU A 281 -4.22 -24.06 6.47
C LEU A 281 -5.57 -24.50 7.04
N GLY A 282 -5.63 -25.69 7.64
CA GLY A 282 -6.82 -26.19 8.34
C GLY A 282 -7.19 -25.37 9.57
N MET A 283 -6.20 -24.87 10.32
CA MET A 283 -6.42 -23.94 11.45
C MET A 283 -7.05 -22.62 10.97
N ILE A 284 -6.54 -22.07 9.85
CA ILE A 284 -7.06 -20.83 9.25
C ILE A 284 -8.50 -21.07 8.74
N GLY A 285 -8.74 -22.15 8.01
CA GLY A 285 -10.08 -22.53 7.54
C GLY A 285 -11.08 -22.85 8.67
N ALA A 286 -10.60 -23.23 9.86
CA ALA A 286 -11.43 -23.40 11.06
C ALA A 286 -11.64 -22.09 11.84
N SER A 287 -11.21 -20.94 11.29
CA SER A 287 -11.29 -19.59 11.94
C SER A 287 -10.56 -19.46 13.26
N LYS A 288 -9.57 -20.31 13.53
CA LYS A 288 -8.75 -20.28 14.76
C LYS A 288 -7.56 -19.30 14.59
N THR A 289 -7.86 -18.04 14.28
CA THR A 289 -6.88 -17.02 13.87
C THR A 289 -6.86 -15.81 14.81
N VAL A 290 -7.13 -16.02 16.09
CA VAL A 290 -6.97 -14.97 17.12
C VAL A 290 -5.50 -14.60 17.23
N GLY A 291 -5.18 -13.30 17.13
CA GLY A 291 -3.81 -12.79 17.16
C GLY A 291 -3.00 -13.03 15.87
N VAL A 292 -3.60 -13.62 14.83
CA VAL A 292 -2.96 -13.75 13.52
C VAL A 292 -3.22 -12.49 12.69
N PHE A 293 -2.16 -11.75 12.40
CA PHE A 293 -2.24 -10.49 11.66
C PHE A 293 -3.05 -10.61 10.37
N GLN A 294 -3.92 -9.66 10.12
CA GLN A 294 -4.86 -9.59 8.99
C GLN A 294 -5.96 -10.69 8.94
N LEU A 295 -5.85 -11.77 9.72
CA LEU A 295 -6.82 -12.87 9.70
C LEU A 295 -7.72 -12.92 10.96
N GLU A 296 -7.63 -11.94 11.85
CA GLU A 296 -8.26 -11.96 13.18
C GLU A 296 -9.62 -11.28 13.27
N SER A 297 -10.01 -10.42 12.30
CA SER A 297 -11.32 -9.76 12.32
C SER A 297 -12.46 -10.77 12.14
N ALA A 298 -13.63 -10.49 12.72
CA ALA A 298 -14.79 -11.37 12.64
C ALA A 298 -15.19 -11.67 11.19
N GLY A 299 -15.20 -10.64 10.33
CA GLY A 299 -15.52 -10.80 8.91
C GLY A 299 -14.50 -11.65 8.16
N MET A 300 -13.19 -11.41 8.39
CA MET A 300 -12.13 -12.22 7.77
C MET A 300 -12.19 -13.69 8.25
N LYS A 301 -12.46 -13.93 9.52
CA LYS A 301 -12.64 -15.28 10.06
C LYS A 301 -13.78 -16.03 9.38
N ASN A 302 -14.93 -15.37 9.20
CA ASN A 302 -16.06 -15.95 8.49
C ASN A 302 -15.72 -16.24 7.03
N PHE A 303 -15.06 -15.31 6.37
CA PHE A 303 -14.62 -15.50 4.99
C PHE A 303 -13.62 -16.66 4.85
N MET A 304 -12.60 -16.77 5.71
CA MET A 304 -11.65 -17.89 5.68
C MET A 304 -12.32 -19.24 5.91
N LYS A 305 -13.38 -19.30 6.72
CA LYS A 305 -14.19 -20.49 6.94
C LYS A 305 -14.93 -20.95 5.68
N GLU A 306 -15.42 -19.99 4.88
CA GLU A 306 -16.08 -20.27 3.60
C GLU A 306 -15.05 -20.61 2.50
N LEU A 307 -13.94 -19.89 2.45
CA LEU A 307 -12.87 -20.06 1.48
C LEU A 307 -12.18 -21.42 1.61
N LYS A 308 -12.01 -21.92 2.85
CA LYS A 308 -11.30 -23.19 3.15
C LYS A 308 -9.95 -23.24 2.44
N PRO A 309 -8.99 -22.40 2.80
CA PRO A 309 -7.73 -22.30 2.09
C PRO A 309 -6.97 -23.62 2.10
N GLN A 310 -6.43 -24.00 0.94
CA GLN A 310 -5.66 -25.22 0.71
C GLN A 310 -4.21 -24.91 0.30
N SER A 311 -3.91 -23.65 0.04
CA SER A 311 -2.58 -23.18 -0.35
C SER A 311 -2.33 -21.74 0.16
N LEU A 312 -1.07 -21.29 0.07
CA LEU A 312 -0.70 -19.90 0.31
C LEU A 312 -1.43 -18.96 -0.68
N GLU A 313 -1.57 -19.37 -1.92
CA GLU A 313 -2.25 -18.61 -2.98
C GLU A 313 -3.70 -18.32 -2.62
N ASP A 314 -4.40 -19.26 -2.00
CA ASP A 314 -5.75 -19.03 -1.49
C ASP A 314 -5.81 -17.95 -0.41
N ILE A 315 -4.81 -17.91 0.48
CA ILE A 315 -4.71 -16.88 1.51
C ILE A 315 -4.41 -15.52 0.89
N ILE A 316 -3.49 -15.47 -0.09
CA ILE A 316 -3.16 -14.26 -0.84
C ILE A 316 -4.40 -13.70 -1.54
N ALA A 317 -5.14 -14.57 -2.25
CA ALA A 317 -6.39 -14.18 -2.90
C ALA A 317 -7.44 -13.71 -1.87
N GLY A 318 -7.57 -14.43 -0.76
CA GLY A 318 -8.50 -14.07 0.30
C GLY A 318 -8.22 -12.69 0.91
N ILE A 319 -6.98 -12.37 1.24
CA ILE A 319 -6.59 -11.05 1.76
C ILE A 319 -6.82 -9.96 0.69
N SER A 320 -6.65 -10.29 -0.58
CA SER A 320 -6.85 -9.35 -1.69
C SER A 320 -8.33 -9.09 -1.98
N LEU A 321 -9.18 -10.11 -1.88
CA LEU A 321 -10.63 -10.02 -2.07
C LEU A 321 -11.32 -9.30 -0.90
N TYR A 322 -10.85 -9.48 0.33
CA TYR A 322 -11.47 -8.89 1.51
C TYR A 322 -11.10 -7.41 1.66
N ARG A 323 -11.45 -6.61 0.64
CA ARG A 323 -11.27 -5.15 0.57
C ARG A 323 -12.50 -4.50 -0.05
N PRO A 324 -12.83 -3.25 0.30
CA PRO A 324 -13.91 -2.52 -0.36
C PRO A 324 -13.74 -2.51 -1.89
N GLY A 325 -14.75 -2.95 -2.63
CA GLY A 325 -14.76 -3.17 -4.07
C GLY A 325 -14.62 -4.63 -4.45
N PRO A 326 -13.45 -5.27 -4.32
CA PRO A 326 -13.29 -6.70 -4.65
C PRO A 326 -14.14 -7.66 -3.80
N MET A 327 -14.59 -7.23 -2.63
CA MET A 327 -15.40 -8.04 -1.71
C MET A 327 -16.70 -8.55 -2.35
N ASP A 328 -17.27 -7.83 -3.29
CA ASP A 328 -18.48 -8.24 -4.01
C ASP A 328 -18.28 -9.48 -4.88
N PHE A 329 -17.03 -9.79 -5.24
CA PHE A 329 -16.67 -10.98 -6.03
C PHE A 329 -16.37 -12.23 -5.19
N ILE A 330 -16.40 -12.15 -3.86
CA ILE A 330 -16.16 -13.31 -2.98
C ILE A 330 -17.06 -14.49 -3.28
N PRO A 331 -18.39 -14.34 -3.45
CA PRO A 331 -19.26 -15.48 -3.78
C PRO A 331 -18.89 -16.14 -5.11
N GLN A 332 -18.56 -15.35 -6.13
CA GLN A 332 -18.15 -15.86 -7.44
C GLN A 332 -16.82 -16.61 -7.34
N TYR A 333 -15.84 -16.06 -6.62
CA TYR A 333 -14.55 -16.70 -6.39
C TYR A 333 -14.68 -18.05 -5.69
N ILE A 334 -15.47 -18.13 -4.61
CA ILE A 334 -15.71 -19.37 -3.86
C ILE A 334 -16.43 -20.40 -4.75
N LYS A 335 -17.44 -19.97 -5.53
CA LYS A 335 -18.15 -20.85 -6.48
C LYS A 335 -17.19 -21.43 -7.52
N GLY A 336 -16.35 -20.59 -8.14
CA GLY A 336 -15.37 -21.01 -9.12
C GLY A 336 -14.31 -21.94 -8.53
N LYS A 337 -13.82 -21.65 -7.31
CA LYS A 337 -12.88 -22.51 -6.60
C LYS A 337 -13.45 -23.91 -6.34
N ASN A 338 -14.71 -24.00 -5.91
CA ASN A 338 -15.36 -25.28 -5.60
C ASN A 338 -15.76 -26.04 -6.86
N ASN A 339 -15.94 -25.37 -7.99
CA ASN A 339 -16.30 -25.98 -9.28
C ASN A 339 -15.58 -25.25 -10.43
N PRO A 340 -14.29 -25.48 -10.64
CA PRO A 340 -13.50 -24.79 -11.67
C PRO A 340 -14.05 -24.98 -13.10
N GLU A 341 -14.72 -26.09 -13.38
CA GLU A 341 -15.31 -26.37 -14.70
C GLU A 341 -16.51 -25.47 -15.02
N SER A 342 -17.12 -24.84 -14.00
CA SER A 342 -18.24 -23.91 -14.20
C SER A 342 -17.79 -22.47 -14.57
N VAL A 343 -16.48 -22.21 -14.54
CA VAL A 343 -15.94 -20.89 -14.84
C VAL A 343 -15.99 -20.62 -16.33
N THR A 344 -16.63 -19.52 -16.71
CA THR A 344 -16.70 -19.05 -18.10
C THR A 344 -15.86 -17.79 -18.28
N TYR A 345 -15.31 -17.61 -19.45
CA TYR A 345 -14.52 -16.44 -19.83
C TYR A 345 -15.16 -15.77 -21.03
N ASP A 346 -15.30 -14.44 -21.01
CA ASP A 346 -15.89 -13.66 -22.10
C ASP A 346 -15.11 -13.81 -23.44
N THR A 347 -13.81 -14.09 -23.33
CA THR A 347 -12.93 -14.40 -24.46
C THR A 347 -11.85 -15.39 -24.04
N PRO A 348 -11.37 -16.27 -24.97
CA PRO A 348 -10.26 -17.18 -24.69
C PRO A 348 -8.97 -16.51 -24.21
N LEU A 349 -8.76 -15.22 -24.56
CA LEU A 349 -7.60 -14.44 -24.15
C LEU A 349 -7.55 -14.17 -22.66
N LEU A 350 -8.70 -14.20 -21.97
CA LEU A 350 -8.78 -13.97 -20.52
C LEU A 350 -8.45 -15.23 -19.71
N LYS A 351 -8.60 -16.41 -20.29
CA LYS A 351 -8.40 -17.67 -19.56
C LYS A 351 -7.01 -17.75 -18.91
N PRO A 352 -5.88 -17.58 -19.62
CA PRO A 352 -4.56 -17.68 -19.01
C PRO A 352 -4.30 -16.64 -17.91
N ILE A 353 -5.02 -15.52 -17.92
CA ILE A 353 -4.86 -14.43 -16.94
C ILE A 353 -5.72 -14.68 -15.69
N LEU A 354 -6.95 -15.16 -15.88
CA LEU A 354 -7.95 -15.25 -14.81
C LEU A 354 -8.16 -16.67 -14.28
N GLU A 355 -7.60 -17.70 -14.92
CA GLU A 355 -7.70 -19.10 -14.46
C GLU A 355 -7.17 -19.27 -13.02
N PRO A 356 -6.04 -18.68 -12.60
CA PRO A 356 -5.54 -18.77 -11.22
C PRO A 356 -6.48 -18.17 -10.18
N THR A 357 -7.43 -17.34 -10.59
CA THR A 357 -8.41 -16.65 -9.74
C THR A 357 -9.85 -16.98 -10.09
N TYR A 358 -10.07 -18.13 -10.72
CA TYR A 358 -11.38 -18.67 -11.06
C TYR A 358 -12.30 -17.69 -11.80
N GLY A 359 -11.73 -16.95 -12.77
CA GLY A 359 -12.46 -15.98 -13.58
C GLY A 359 -12.68 -14.61 -12.92
N CYS A 360 -12.18 -14.38 -11.72
CA CYS A 360 -12.30 -13.11 -11.02
C CYS A 360 -11.06 -12.23 -11.24
N ILE A 361 -11.24 -10.93 -11.40
CA ILE A 361 -10.15 -9.95 -11.36
C ILE A 361 -9.86 -9.65 -9.90
N VAL A 362 -8.75 -10.18 -9.38
CA VAL A 362 -8.32 -10.03 -7.98
C VAL A 362 -7.10 -9.14 -7.86
N TYR A 363 -6.14 -9.28 -8.78
CA TYR A 363 -4.83 -8.62 -8.72
C TYR A 363 -4.72 -7.46 -9.71
N GLN A 364 -3.94 -6.47 -9.33
CA GLN A 364 -3.67 -5.32 -10.18
C GLN A 364 -2.90 -5.71 -11.45
N GLU A 365 -2.04 -6.71 -11.36
CA GLU A 365 -1.32 -7.32 -12.47
C GLU A 365 -2.28 -7.87 -13.52
N GLN A 366 -3.36 -8.51 -13.10
CA GLN A 366 -4.39 -9.02 -14.02
C GLN A 366 -5.05 -7.90 -14.82
N VAL A 367 -5.33 -6.75 -14.18
CA VAL A 367 -5.86 -5.59 -14.91
C VAL A 367 -4.89 -5.14 -16.01
N MET A 368 -3.59 -5.06 -15.71
CA MET A 368 -2.58 -4.66 -16.69
C MET A 368 -2.44 -5.70 -17.82
N GLN A 369 -2.44 -6.98 -17.50
CA GLN A 369 -2.37 -8.07 -18.46
C GLN A 369 -3.62 -8.12 -19.37
N ILE A 370 -4.80 -7.87 -18.82
CA ILE A 370 -6.05 -7.79 -19.58
C ILE A 370 -5.99 -6.63 -20.58
N VAL A 371 -5.59 -5.44 -20.14
CA VAL A 371 -5.43 -4.27 -21.02
C VAL A 371 -4.40 -4.53 -22.13
N GLN A 372 -3.29 -5.19 -21.78
CA GLN A 372 -2.30 -5.60 -22.76
C GLN A 372 -2.85 -6.62 -23.76
N ALA A 373 -3.52 -7.67 -23.29
CA ALA A 373 -4.01 -8.75 -24.13
C ALA A 373 -5.15 -8.32 -25.07
N LEU A 374 -6.06 -7.47 -24.58
CA LEU A 374 -7.25 -7.05 -25.35
C LEU A 374 -7.00 -5.80 -26.18
N ALA A 375 -6.29 -4.81 -25.65
CA ALA A 375 -6.08 -3.53 -26.33
C ALA A 375 -4.69 -3.42 -27.00
N GLY A 376 -3.78 -4.38 -26.80
CA GLY A 376 -2.42 -4.34 -27.37
C GLY A 376 -1.52 -3.27 -26.76
N TYR A 377 -1.83 -2.78 -25.56
CA TYR A 377 -1.03 -1.75 -24.89
C TYR A 377 0.29 -2.33 -24.36
N SER A 378 1.30 -1.46 -24.26
CA SER A 378 2.49 -1.78 -23.45
C SER A 378 2.10 -1.95 -21.96
N LEU A 379 2.89 -2.68 -21.19
CA LEU A 379 2.66 -2.80 -19.74
C LEU A 379 2.77 -1.43 -19.04
N GLY A 380 3.64 -0.54 -19.52
CA GLY A 380 3.74 0.82 -19.03
C GLY A 380 2.44 1.60 -19.20
N ARG A 381 1.84 1.57 -20.38
CA ARG A 381 0.55 2.20 -20.64
C ARG A 381 -0.60 1.54 -19.86
N ALA A 382 -0.59 0.21 -19.76
CA ALA A 382 -1.56 -0.51 -18.97
C ALA A 382 -1.54 -0.11 -17.47
N ASP A 383 -0.36 0.22 -16.90
CA ASP A 383 -0.26 0.78 -15.55
C ASP A 383 -0.95 2.15 -15.45
N LEU A 384 -0.87 3.01 -16.46
CA LEU A 384 -1.58 4.30 -16.46
C LEU A 384 -3.10 4.11 -16.42
N VAL A 385 -3.64 3.16 -17.21
CA VAL A 385 -5.07 2.79 -17.20
C VAL A 385 -5.48 2.26 -15.83
N ARG A 386 -4.75 1.30 -15.29
CA ARG A 386 -5.01 0.73 -13.96
C ARG A 386 -5.06 1.82 -12.87
N ARG A 387 -4.12 2.79 -12.90
CA ARG A 387 -4.11 3.91 -11.94
C ARG A 387 -5.27 4.86 -12.12
N ALA A 388 -5.68 5.13 -13.36
CA ALA A 388 -6.85 5.97 -13.63
C ALA A 388 -8.11 5.32 -13.06
N MET A 389 -8.29 4.00 -13.21
CA MET A 389 -9.36 3.22 -12.60
C MET A 389 -9.32 3.34 -11.06
N SER A 390 -8.16 3.09 -10.46
CA SER A 390 -7.99 3.11 -9.00
C SER A 390 -8.24 4.50 -8.39
N LYS A 391 -7.83 5.58 -9.08
CA LYS A 391 -8.02 6.98 -8.64
C LYS A 391 -9.35 7.57 -9.10
N LYS A 392 -10.21 6.80 -9.76
CA LYS A 392 -11.52 7.22 -10.31
C LYS A 392 -11.40 8.49 -11.18
N LYS A 393 -10.34 8.60 -11.98
CA LYS A 393 -10.13 9.72 -12.91
C LYS A 393 -10.91 9.51 -14.21
N ALA A 394 -12.19 9.90 -14.23
CA ALA A 394 -13.11 9.69 -15.34
C ALA A 394 -12.55 10.26 -16.67
N SER A 395 -11.99 11.47 -16.68
CA SER A 395 -11.46 12.10 -17.90
C SER A 395 -10.29 11.34 -18.54
N VAL A 396 -9.46 10.69 -17.72
CA VAL A 396 -8.37 9.85 -18.24
C VAL A 396 -8.94 8.54 -18.79
N MET A 397 -9.92 7.95 -18.10
CA MET A 397 -10.58 6.72 -18.54
C MET A 397 -11.33 6.91 -19.86
N GLU A 398 -12.07 8.01 -20.03
CA GLU A 398 -12.76 8.34 -21.28
C GLU A 398 -11.80 8.48 -22.47
N LYS A 399 -10.65 9.13 -22.25
CA LYS A 399 -9.62 9.27 -23.27
C LYS A 399 -9.02 7.91 -23.66
N GLU A 400 -8.73 7.04 -22.71
CA GLU A 400 -8.18 5.71 -22.99
C GLU A 400 -9.24 4.77 -23.62
N LEU A 401 -10.51 4.85 -23.20
CA LEU A 401 -11.63 4.14 -23.84
C LEU A 401 -11.80 4.54 -25.31
N SER A 402 -11.71 5.84 -25.62
CA SER A 402 -11.76 6.33 -27.01
C SER A 402 -10.66 5.71 -27.88
N LEU A 403 -9.45 5.56 -27.33
CA LEU A 403 -8.32 4.94 -28.04
C LEU A 403 -8.51 3.43 -28.23
N ILE A 404 -9.12 2.73 -27.28
CA ILE A 404 -9.47 1.31 -27.42
C ILE A 404 -10.49 1.12 -28.53
N HIS A 405 -11.54 1.95 -28.60
CA HIS A 405 -12.55 1.90 -29.66
C HIS A 405 -11.98 2.20 -31.05
N ILE A 406 -10.96 3.05 -31.16
CA ILE A 406 -10.28 3.33 -32.44
C ILE A 406 -9.45 2.13 -32.91
N SER A 407 -8.90 1.33 -31.99
CA SER A 407 -8.06 0.17 -32.33
C SER A 407 -8.86 -1.11 -32.63
N GLU A 408 -10.09 -1.24 -32.14
CA GLU A 408 -10.95 -2.40 -32.37
C GLU A 408 -11.33 -2.62 -33.86
N PRO A 409 -11.74 -1.61 -34.64
CA PRO A 409 -12.08 -1.80 -36.06
C PRO A 409 -10.95 -2.35 -36.91
N THR A 410 -9.71 -2.04 -36.55
CA THR A 410 -8.53 -2.49 -37.29
C THR A 410 -8.20 -3.97 -37.06
N ARG A 411 -8.58 -4.53 -35.93
CA ARG A 411 -8.39 -5.97 -35.62
C ARG A 411 -9.47 -6.85 -36.26
N HIS A 412 -10.70 -6.38 -36.37
CA HIS A 412 -11.78 -7.15 -37.03
C HIS A 412 -11.58 -7.24 -38.54
N SER A 413 -10.89 -6.30 -39.18
CA SER A 413 -10.56 -6.32 -40.60
C SER A 413 -9.39 -7.25 -40.99
N LEU A 414 -8.65 -7.78 -39.98
CA LEU A 414 -7.53 -8.70 -40.22
C LEU A 414 -7.90 -10.17 -39.94
N ILE A 415 -9.17 -10.46 -39.59
CA ILE A 415 -9.69 -11.81 -39.32
C ILE A 415 -10.76 -12.24 -40.33
N SER A 416 -10.99 -11.45 -41.40
CA SER A 416 -11.85 -11.81 -42.54
C SER A 416 -11.03 -12.29 -43.72
#